data_12470c9bfecbafdcc9a80dad21caa45d
#
_entry.id   12470c9bfecbafdcc9a80dad21caa45d
#
_cell.length_a   1.000
_cell.length_b   1.000
_cell.length_c   1.000
_cell.angle_alpha   90.00
_cell.angle_beta   90.00
_cell.angle_gamma   90.00
#
_symmetry.space_group_name_H-M   'P 1'
#
loop_
_entity.id
_entity.type
_entity.pdbx_description
1 polymer ?
#
loop_
_entity_poly.entity_id
_entity_poly.type
_entity_poly.pdbx_seq_one_letter_code
_entity_poly.pdbx_strand_id
1 'polypeptide(L)'
;MQSFTFFCQSKQLSINPTTIKVPLSPDGLTACRALALEGIKVNVTLVFSAAQAVLASKAGASYVSPFVGRLDDQSVNGITLINQIASIFRMHGSQTQVLSASIRNVQHVTDSFLNGANICTMPPAIFEKMYNHILTDKGLELFDQDWAQVQSLSLIHI
;
A
#
# COMPACT_ATOMS: atom_id res chain seq x y z
N MET A 1 7.90 -10.34 -30.47
CA MET A 1 7.69 -10.22 -29.01
C MET A 1 6.25 -10.65 -28.73
N GLN A 2 6.02 -11.76 -28.02
CA GLN A 2 4.65 -12.18 -27.66
C GLN A 2 4.08 -11.17 -26.65
N SER A 3 2.81 -10.77 -26.83
CA SER A 3 2.18 -9.85 -25.88
C SER A 3 2.03 -10.51 -24.51
N PHE A 4 2.04 -9.72 -23.45
CA PHE A 4 1.81 -10.20 -22.09
C PHE A 4 0.43 -10.88 -21.95
N THR A 5 -0.57 -10.39 -22.67
CA THR A 5 -1.91 -10.97 -22.77
C THR A 5 -1.85 -12.42 -23.25
N PHE A 6 -1.10 -12.70 -24.33
CA PHE A 6 -0.91 -14.06 -24.83
C PHE A 6 -0.21 -14.96 -23.80
N PHE A 7 0.82 -14.46 -23.11
CA PHE A 7 1.50 -15.18 -22.03
C PHE A 7 0.53 -15.57 -20.91
N CYS A 8 -0.28 -14.66 -20.43
CA CYS A 8 -1.27 -14.94 -19.38
C CYS A 8 -2.29 -15.99 -19.82
N GLN A 9 -2.80 -15.93 -21.05
CA GLN A 9 -3.71 -16.90 -21.62
C GLN A 9 -3.07 -18.29 -21.73
N SER A 10 -1.81 -18.38 -22.21
CA SER A 10 -1.08 -19.64 -22.33
C SER A 10 -0.78 -20.31 -20.98
N LYS A 11 -0.76 -19.53 -19.88
CA LYS A 11 -0.56 -20.03 -18.50
C LYS A 11 -1.86 -20.12 -17.69
N GLN A 12 -3.02 -19.91 -18.32
CA GLN A 12 -4.34 -19.88 -17.65
C GLN A 12 -4.41 -18.83 -16.51
N LEU A 13 -3.63 -17.75 -16.60
CA LEU A 13 -3.66 -16.67 -15.63
C LEU A 13 -4.77 -15.67 -16.00
N SER A 14 -5.54 -15.25 -15.02
CA SER A 14 -6.50 -14.16 -15.20
C SER A 14 -5.75 -12.83 -15.36
N ILE A 15 -6.04 -12.09 -16.44
CA ILE A 15 -5.48 -10.75 -16.66
C ILE A 15 -6.16 -9.72 -15.76
N ASN A 16 -7.41 -9.96 -15.41
CA ASN A 16 -8.25 -9.04 -14.65
C ASN A 16 -8.34 -9.49 -13.18
N PRO A 17 -7.49 -9.36 -12.41
CA PRO A 17 -6.97 -8.63 -11.28
C PRO A 17 -5.44 -8.53 -11.23
N THR A 18 -4.72 -8.94 -12.27
CA THR A 18 -3.25 -8.97 -12.26
C THR A 18 -2.66 -7.57 -12.34
N THR A 19 -1.70 -7.29 -11.48
CA THR A 19 -0.85 -6.09 -11.55
C THR A 19 0.60 -6.51 -11.73
N ILE A 20 1.24 -6.02 -12.78
CA ILE A 20 2.65 -6.33 -13.07
C ILE A 20 3.55 -5.35 -12.32
N LYS A 21 4.56 -5.86 -11.66
CA LYS A 21 5.52 -5.05 -10.93
C LYS A 21 6.82 -4.93 -11.73
N VAL A 22 7.23 -3.69 -12.02
CA VAL A 22 8.47 -3.39 -12.75
C VAL A 22 9.34 -2.41 -11.94
N PRO A 23 10.67 -2.49 -12.01
CA PRO A 23 11.54 -1.53 -11.34
C PRO A 23 11.52 -0.17 -12.05
N LEU A 24 11.86 0.88 -11.30
CA LEU A 24 12.08 2.20 -11.88
C LEU A 24 13.46 2.22 -12.59
N SER A 25 13.42 1.96 -13.87
CA SER A 25 14.57 2.04 -14.80
C SER A 25 14.05 2.47 -16.16
N PRO A 26 14.90 2.91 -17.11
CA PRO A 26 14.46 3.20 -18.48
C PRO A 26 13.71 2.04 -19.14
N ASP A 27 14.21 0.81 -18.99
CA ASP A 27 13.54 -0.39 -19.51
C ASP A 27 12.23 -0.69 -18.79
N GLY A 28 12.20 -0.52 -17.46
CA GLY A 28 11.00 -0.69 -16.64
C GLY A 28 9.91 0.31 -17.03
N LEU A 29 10.25 1.56 -17.29
CA LEU A 29 9.29 2.58 -17.76
C LEU A 29 8.80 2.30 -19.19
N THR A 30 9.67 1.79 -20.07
CA THR A 30 9.29 1.35 -21.42
C THR A 30 8.30 0.18 -21.35
N ALA A 31 8.58 -0.82 -20.51
CA ALA A 31 7.68 -1.93 -20.27
C ALA A 31 6.35 -1.47 -19.63
N CYS A 32 6.42 -0.54 -18.66
CA CYS A 32 5.23 0.07 -18.05
C CYS A 32 4.33 0.70 -19.11
N ARG A 33 4.89 1.50 -20.01
CA ARG A 33 4.15 2.16 -21.10
C ARG A 33 3.47 1.15 -22.01
N ALA A 34 4.19 0.11 -22.42
CA ALA A 34 3.65 -0.93 -23.30
C ALA A 34 2.48 -1.68 -22.63
N LEU A 35 2.65 -2.11 -21.40
CA LEU A 35 1.61 -2.80 -20.62
C LEU A 35 0.38 -1.93 -20.36
N ALA A 36 0.59 -0.66 -20.01
CA ALA A 36 -0.49 0.29 -19.79
C ALA A 36 -1.34 0.51 -21.05
N LEU A 37 -0.73 0.53 -22.24
CA LEU A 37 -1.44 0.61 -23.52
C LEU A 37 -2.28 -0.64 -23.82
N GLU A 38 -1.90 -1.80 -23.29
CA GLU A 38 -2.69 -3.05 -23.33
C GLU A 38 -3.76 -3.13 -22.23
N GLY A 39 -3.95 -2.07 -21.41
CA GLY A 39 -4.89 -2.04 -20.31
C GLY A 39 -4.47 -2.83 -19.05
N ILE A 40 -3.20 -3.25 -19.00
CA ILE A 40 -2.67 -4.03 -17.89
C ILE A 40 -2.17 -3.06 -16.79
N LYS A 41 -2.61 -3.29 -15.55
CA LYS A 41 -2.17 -2.48 -14.40
C LYS A 41 -0.69 -2.72 -14.11
N VAL A 42 0.05 -1.63 -13.89
CA VAL A 42 1.49 -1.69 -13.58
C VAL A 42 1.78 -0.98 -12.28
N ASN A 43 2.59 -1.62 -11.44
CA ASN A 43 3.19 -1.04 -10.25
C ASN A 43 4.67 -0.78 -10.50
N VAL A 44 5.07 0.48 -10.60
CA VAL A 44 6.48 0.85 -10.70
C VAL A 44 7.08 0.94 -9.30
N THR A 45 8.05 0.07 -9.03
CA THR A 45 8.67 -0.09 -7.71
C THR A 45 10.09 0.49 -7.65
N LEU A 46 10.67 0.53 -6.44
CA LEU A 46 11.98 1.13 -6.17
C LEU A 46 12.01 2.63 -6.47
N VAL A 47 10.98 3.33 -6.01
CA VAL A 47 10.86 4.78 -6.13
C VAL A 47 11.43 5.43 -4.86
N PHE A 48 12.41 6.33 -5.05
CA PHE A 48 13.12 7.02 -3.97
C PHE A 48 13.12 8.56 -4.13
N SER A 49 12.44 9.09 -5.17
CA SER A 49 12.25 10.52 -5.33
C SER A 49 10.91 10.85 -6.00
N ALA A 50 10.43 12.07 -5.79
CA ALA A 50 9.20 12.53 -6.42
C ALA A 50 9.33 12.63 -7.95
N ALA A 51 10.52 12.99 -8.47
CA ALA A 51 10.79 13.00 -9.91
C ALA A 51 10.61 11.62 -10.53
N GLN A 52 11.10 10.57 -9.87
CA GLN A 52 10.90 9.18 -10.30
C GLN A 52 9.42 8.80 -10.36
N ALA A 53 8.64 9.20 -9.35
CA ALA A 53 7.19 8.96 -9.33
C ALA A 53 6.46 9.68 -10.48
N VAL A 54 6.87 10.90 -10.82
CA VAL A 54 6.34 11.63 -11.98
C VAL A 54 6.62 10.89 -13.28
N LEU A 55 7.85 10.40 -13.50
CA LEU A 55 8.19 9.60 -14.68
C LEU A 55 7.32 8.34 -14.79
N ALA A 56 7.14 7.62 -13.68
CA ALA A 56 6.30 6.43 -13.64
C ALA A 56 4.82 6.76 -13.96
N SER A 57 4.29 7.82 -13.39
CA SER A 57 2.92 8.29 -13.66
C SER A 57 2.74 8.65 -15.15
N LYS A 58 3.71 9.36 -15.76
CA LYS A 58 3.67 9.71 -17.18
C LYS A 58 3.84 8.51 -18.10
N ALA A 59 4.49 7.44 -17.64
CA ALA A 59 4.55 6.17 -18.35
C ALA A 59 3.22 5.37 -18.29
N GLY A 60 2.24 5.79 -17.49
CA GLY A 60 0.95 5.13 -17.36
C GLY A 60 0.86 4.14 -16.20
N ALA A 61 1.74 4.24 -15.21
CA ALA A 61 1.68 3.39 -14.02
C ALA A 61 0.35 3.55 -13.29
N SER A 62 -0.27 2.43 -12.91
CA SER A 62 -1.44 2.42 -12.02
C SER A 62 -1.03 2.69 -10.57
N TYR A 63 0.15 2.22 -10.20
CA TYR A 63 0.72 2.38 -8.86
C TYR A 63 2.18 2.77 -8.93
N VAL A 64 2.64 3.56 -7.95
CA VAL A 64 4.07 3.78 -7.67
C VAL A 64 4.36 3.33 -6.25
N SER A 65 5.50 2.67 -6.05
CA SER A 65 5.89 2.16 -4.72
C SER A 65 7.12 2.91 -4.20
N PRO A 66 6.94 4.06 -3.52
CA PRO A 66 8.01 4.71 -2.75
C PRO A 66 8.37 3.88 -1.52
N PHE A 67 9.68 3.76 -1.24
CA PHE A 67 10.24 2.90 -0.20
C PHE A 67 10.60 3.70 1.04
N VAL A 68 9.63 3.85 1.97
CA VAL A 68 9.79 4.63 3.21
C VAL A 68 10.95 4.12 4.05
N GLY A 69 10.90 2.90 4.53
CA GLY A 69 11.90 2.39 5.46
C GLY A 69 13.31 2.32 4.91
N ARG A 70 13.50 2.15 3.59
CA ARG A 70 14.84 2.22 2.99
C ARG A 70 15.41 3.63 2.95
N LEU A 71 14.57 4.65 2.84
CA LEU A 71 15.01 6.04 2.96
C LEU A 71 15.41 6.34 4.41
N ASP A 72 14.61 5.89 5.38
CA ASP A 72 14.92 6.06 6.80
C ASP A 72 16.25 5.37 7.17
N ASP A 73 16.54 4.19 6.59
CA ASP A 73 17.83 3.50 6.74
C ASP A 73 19.03 4.36 6.25
N GLN A 74 18.77 5.36 5.39
CA GLN A 74 19.76 6.33 4.89
C GLN A 74 19.62 7.71 5.56
N SER A 75 18.93 7.80 6.68
CA SER A 75 18.67 9.05 7.42
C SER A 75 17.90 10.10 6.61
N VAL A 76 17.08 9.66 5.65
CA VAL A 76 16.18 10.49 4.87
C VAL A 76 14.75 10.14 5.24
N ASN A 77 13.94 11.14 5.65
CA ASN A 77 12.55 10.90 6.04
C ASN A 77 11.70 10.41 4.85
N GLY A 78 11.38 9.11 4.85
CA GLY A 78 10.62 8.48 3.77
C GLY A 78 9.17 8.92 3.69
N ILE A 79 8.57 9.35 4.80
CA ILE A 79 7.19 9.86 4.84
C ILE A 79 7.07 11.21 4.10
N THR A 80 8.10 12.03 4.16
CA THR A 80 8.14 13.28 3.37
C THR A 80 8.02 12.99 1.87
N LEU A 81 8.63 11.91 1.37
CA LEU A 81 8.50 11.50 -0.03
C LEU A 81 7.06 11.12 -0.38
N ILE A 82 6.35 10.40 0.50
CA ILE A 82 4.93 10.08 0.30
C ILE A 82 4.11 11.36 0.11
N ASN A 83 4.29 12.33 1.01
CA ASN A 83 3.58 13.63 0.95
C ASN A 83 3.87 14.39 -0.35
N GLN A 84 5.14 14.46 -0.77
CA GLN A 84 5.54 15.12 -2.01
C GLN A 84 4.86 14.49 -3.22
N ILE A 85 4.90 13.14 -3.34
CA ILE A 85 4.29 12.42 -4.47
C ILE A 85 2.78 12.62 -4.47
N ALA A 86 2.11 12.39 -3.34
CA ALA A 86 0.66 12.53 -3.21
C ALA A 86 0.20 13.96 -3.55
N SER A 87 0.94 14.98 -3.11
CA SER A 87 0.66 16.39 -3.41
C SER A 87 0.79 16.69 -4.90
N ILE A 88 1.86 16.22 -5.55
CA ILE A 88 2.07 16.39 -6.99
C ILE A 88 0.95 15.69 -7.77
N PHE A 89 0.63 14.44 -7.44
CA PHE A 89 -0.41 13.68 -8.13
C PHE A 89 -1.78 14.33 -7.99
N ARG A 90 -2.12 14.84 -6.81
CA ARG A 90 -3.36 15.58 -6.58
C ARG A 90 -3.42 16.88 -7.40
N MET A 91 -2.35 17.68 -7.39
CA MET A 91 -2.31 18.95 -8.14
C MET A 91 -2.44 18.75 -9.64
N HIS A 92 -1.94 17.65 -10.18
CA HIS A 92 -1.98 17.34 -11.61
C HIS A 92 -3.10 16.38 -12.02
N GLY A 93 -4.02 16.02 -11.12
CA GLY A 93 -5.13 15.11 -11.41
C GLY A 93 -4.67 13.71 -11.85
N SER A 94 -3.50 13.25 -11.40
CA SER A 94 -2.97 11.92 -11.75
C SER A 94 -3.87 10.82 -11.18
N GLN A 95 -4.14 9.79 -11.99
CA GLN A 95 -4.87 8.60 -11.55
C GLN A 95 -3.94 7.54 -10.93
N THR A 96 -2.63 7.77 -10.96
CA THR A 96 -1.64 6.87 -10.37
C THR A 96 -1.75 6.90 -8.85
N GLN A 97 -1.89 5.73 -8.23
CA GLN A 97 -2.01 5.59 -6.77
C GLN A 97 -0.64 5.43 -6.12
N VAL A 98 -0.51 5.99 -4.92
CA VAL A 98 0.70 5.89 -4.09
C VAL A 98 0.58 4.66 -3.19
N LEU A 99 1.47 3.68 -3.39
CA LEU A 99 1.59 2.46 -2.60
C LEU A 99 2.84 2.57 -1.71
N SER A 100 2.64 2.99 -0.46
CA SER A 100 3.74 3.06 0.51
C SER A 100 4.32 1.69 0.79
N ALA A 101 5.63 1.54 0.62
CA ALA A 101 6.34 0.27 0.72
C ALA A 101 7.54 0.34 1.68
N SER A 102 8.11 -0.82 2.00
CA SER A 102 9.22 -0.93 2.96
C SER A 102 8.85 -0.44 4.36
N ILE A 103 7.65 -0.75 4.80
CA ILE A 103 7.13 -0.39 6.12
C ILE A 103 7.84 -1.18 7.22
N ARG A 104 8.26 -0.50 8.29
CA ARG A 104 9.06 -1.06 9.39
C ARG A 104 8.31 -1.11 10.72
N ASN A 105 7.28 -0.30 10.91
CA ASN A 105 6.51 -0.20 12.15
C ASN A 105 5.08 0.29 11.88
N VAL A 106 4.23 0.25 12.92
CA VAL A 106 2.82 0.68 12.82
C VAL A 106 2.71 2.19 12.57
N GLN A 107 3.63 2.99 13.11
CA GLN A 107 3.62 4.44 12.89
C GLN A 107 3.82 4.78 11.41
N HIS A 108 4.71 4.05 10.69
CA HIS A 108 4.85 4.23 9.24
C HIS A 108 3.54 3.99 8.48
N VAL A 109 2.68 3.06 8.95
CA VAL A 109 1.37 2.82 8.32
C VAL A 109 0.47 4.05 8.47
N THR A 110 0.33 4.54 9.71
CA THR A 110 -0.48 5.71 10.03
C THR A 110 0.01 6.95 9.28
N ASP A 111 1.32 7.22 9.35
CA ASP A 111 1.92 8.38 8.72
C ASP A 111 1.83 8.30 7.19
N SER A 112 1.94 7.11 6.60
CA SER A 112 1.75 6.92 5.15
C SER A 112 0.35 7.37 4.71
N PHE A 113 -0.70 6.90 5.37
CA PHE A 113 -2.08 7.28 5.03
C PHE A 113 -2.34 8.76 5.32
N LEU A 114 -1.85 9.30 6.45
CA LEU A 114 -1.98 10.71 6.81
C LEU A 114 -1.34 11.62 5.74
N ASN A 115 -0.25 11.16 5.11
CA ASN A 115 0.47 11.90 4.08
C ASN A 115 0.04 11.56 2.65
N GLY A 116 -1.08 10.83 2.47
CA GLY A 116 -1.75 10.67 1.19
C GLY A 116 -1.40 9.40 0.41
N ALA A 117 -0.83 8.38 1.05
CA ALA A 117 -0.76 7.06 0.45
C ALA A 117 -2.17 6.48 0.27
N ASN A 118 -2.42 5.84 -0.87
CA ASN A 118 -3.67 5.14 -1.14
C ASN A 118 -3.62 3.69 -0.63
N ILE A 119 -2.44 3.11 -0.61
CA ILE A 119 -2.19 1.72 -0.26
C ILE A 119 -0.91 1.64 0.57
N CYS A 120 -0.88 0.67 1.49
CA CYS A 120 0.30 0.39 2.29
C CYS A 120 0.59 -1.12 2.24
N THR A 121 1.83 -1.49 1.89
CA THR A 121 2.28 -2.89 1.93
C THR A 121 3.24 -3.08 3.09
N MET A 122 2.97 -4.10 3.92
CA MET A 122 3.71 -4.33 5.14
C MET A 122 3.91 -5.82 5.42
N PRO A 123 4.92 -6.20 6.21
CA PRO A 123 5.05 -7.57 6.71
C PRO A 123 3.87 -7.95 7.62
N PRO A 124 3.46 -9.25 7.65
CA PRO A 124 2.36 -9.72 8.50
C PRO A 124 2.54 -9.32 9.98
N ALA A 125 3.75 -9.39 10.50
CA ALA A 125 4.04 -9.00 11.89
C ALA A 125 3.76 -7.52 12.20
N ILE A 126 3.82 -6.62 11.21
CA ILE A 126 3.42 -5.22 11.40
C ILE A 126 1.89 -5.12 11.39
N PHE A 127 1.23 -5.84 10.49
CA PHE A 127 -0.23 -5.88 10.42
C PHE A 127 -0.83 -6.40 11.73
N GLU A 128 -0.29 -7.48 12.29
CA GLU A 128 -0.72 -8.04 13.57
C GLU A 128 -0.58 -7.02 14.72
N LYS A 129 0.52 -6.25 14.75
CA LYS A 129 0.72 -5.21 15.76
C LYS A 129 -0.30 -4.07 15.71
N MET A 130 -1.00 -3.88 14.58
CA MET A 130 -2.02 -2.83 14.45
C MET A 130 -3.25 -3.10 15.32
N TYR A 131 -3.50 -4.35 15.69
CA TYR A 131 -4.59 -4.72 16.61
C TYR A 131 -4.24 -4.48 18.09
N ASN A 132 -2.96 -4.45 18.43
CA ASN A 132 -2.50 -4.45 19.82
C ASN A 132 -2.58 -3.04 20.42
N HIS A 133 -3.46 -2.86 21.40
CA HIS A 133 -3.54 -1.62 22.15
C HIS A 133 -4.02 -1.92 23.58
N ILE A 134 -3.24 -1.51 24.59
CA ILE A 134 -3.51 -1.81 25.99
C ILE A 134 -4.90 -1.35 26.47
N LEU A 135 -5.42 -0.25 25.91
CA LEU A 135 -6.76 0.23 26.27
C LEU A 135 -7.86 -0.59 25.61
N THR A 136 -7.60 -1.19 24.46
CA THR A 136 -8.53 -2.14 23.83
C THR A 136 -8.64 -3.40 24.68
N ASP A 137 -7.51 -3.94 25.13
CA ASP A 137 -7.48 -5.15 25.98
C ASP A 137 -8.22 -4.89 27.29
N LYS A 138 -7.95 -3.78 27.97
CA LYS A 138 -8.66 -3.37 29.18
C LYS A 138 -10.16 -3.14 28.94
N GLY A 139 -10.53 -2.57 27.81
CA GLY A 139 -11.93 -2.36 27.43
C GLY A 139 -12.67 -3.70 27.24
N LEU A 140 -12.03 -4.67 26.59
CA LEU A 140 -12.60 -6.02 26.43
C LEU A 140 -12.78 -6.72 27.79
N GLU A 141 -11.79 -6.64 28.68
CA GLU A 141 -11.91 -7.18 30.05
C GLU A 141 -13.11 -6.58 30.81
N LEU A 142 -13.35 -5.27 30.70
CA LEU A 142 -14.51 -4.61 31.32
C LEU A 142 -15.82 -5.08 30.68
N PHE A 143 -15.90 -5.20 29.39
CA PHE A 143 -17.11 -5.71 28.72
C PHE A 143 -17.42 -7.14 29.13
N ASP A 144 -16.42 -8.00 29.28
CA ASP A 144 -16.59 -9.37 29.74
C ASP A 144 -17.12 -9.41 31.18
N GLN A 145 -16.64 -8.53 32.06
CA GLN A 145 -17.11 -8.41 33.43
C GLN A 145 -18.58 -7.93 33.47
N ASP A 146 -18.93 -6.90 32.72
CA ASP A 146 -20.30 -6.37 32.64
C ASP A 146 -21.24 -7.43 32.06
N TRP A 147 -20.81 -8.19 31.04
CA TRP A 147 -21.60 -9.26 30.46
C TRP A 147 -21.86 -10.40 31.45
N ALA A 148 -20.86 -10.79 32.23
CA ALA A 148 -21.02 -11.80 33.30
C ALA A 148 -22.04 -11.37 34.35
N GLN A 149 -22.06 -10.08 34.72
CA GLN A 149 -23.06 -9.53 35.66
C GLN A 149 -24.48 -9.60 35.06
N VAL A 150 -24.66 -9.21 33.78
CA VAL A 150 -25.99 -9.29 33.13
C VAL A 150 -26.49 -10.73 33.05
N GLN A 151 -25.60 -11.70 32.73
CA GLN A 151 -25.99 -13.12 32.74
C GLN A 151 -26.43 -13.62 34.14
N SER A 152 -25.73 -13.18 35.18
CA SER A 152 -26.10 -13.56 36.54
C SER A 152 -27.48 -13.01 36.97
N LEU A 153 -27.82 -11.80 36.51
CA LEU A 153 -29.13 -11.19 36.79
C LEU A 153 -30.28 -11.87 36.03
N SER A 154 -30.04 -12.34 34.79
CA SER A 154 -31.05 -13.04 33.98
C SER A 154 -31.42 -14.41 34.55
N LEU A 155 -30.56 -15.05 35.32
CA LEU A 155 -30.83 -16.34 35.96
C LEU A 155 -31.67 -16.24 37.27
N ILE A 156 -31.84 -15.00 37.79
CA ILE A 156 -32.61 -14.76 39.04
C ILE A 156 -34.11 -14.55 38.75
N HIS A 157 -34.50 -14.39 37.51
CA HIS A 157 -35.89 -14.10 37.08
C HIS A 157 -36.59 -15.25 36.34
N ILE A 158 -36.14 -16.50 36.51
CA ILE A 158 -36.85 -17.69 36.03
C ILE A 158 -37.41 -18.47 37.20
#